data_7887c83bbc6eff4d5b919d7bafa95a89
#
_entry.id   7887c83bbc6eff4d5b919d7bafa95a89
#
_cell.length_a   1.000
_cell.length_b   1.000
_cell.length_c   1.000
_cell.angle_alpha   90.00
_cell.angle_beta   90.00
_cell.angle_gamma   90.00
#
_symmetry.space_group_name_H-M   'P 1'
#
loop_
_entity.id
_entity.type
_entity.pdbx_description
1 polymer ?
#
loop_
_entity_poly.entity_id
_entity_poly.type
_entity_poly.pdbx_seq_one_letter_code
_entity_poly.pdbx_strand_id
1 'polypeptide(L)'
;MAAVFAINLTAAEPKAAPPARESIEWCDIWISHANETNLPRVLLIGDSIARDYYSDVEKHLAGKAFVARLCTSRFVSDPVLLKEIALVLDQAKFDVIHFNNGMHGWQHSEEEYRKALPALIKTVHAHAPKAKLIWATTTPLRDGKGVTYDTKAEYSDERIAARNAIAATILTAQKIPTDDLYTAMRGHPEYHSDNVHFNGQGIQIQAAQVANEIEKLLPR
;
A
#
# COMPACT_ATOMS: atom_id res chain seq x y z
N MET A 1 40.62 -15.84 46.55
CA MET A 1 39.89 -16.46 45.46
C MET A 1 39.39 -15.37 44.51
N ALA A 2 39.95 -15.24 43.32
CA ALA A 2 39.52 -14.25 42.34
C ALA A 2 38.51 -14.92 41.40
N ALA A 3 37.27 -14.40 41.32
CA ALA A 3 36.28 -14.88 40.41
C ALA A 3 36.53 -14.26 39.00
N VAL A 4 36.82 -15.10 38.01
CA VAL A 4 36.91 -14.69 36.63
C VAL A 4 35.52 -14.70 36.01
N PHE A 5 34.99 -13.53 35.71
CA PHE A 5 33.75 -13.40 34.92
C PHE A 5 34.10 -13.58 33.45
N ALA A 6 33.66 -14.70 32.86
CA ALA A 6 33.71 -14.91 31.42
C ALA A 6 32.56 -14.08 30.75
N ILE A 7 32.94 -13.06 29.99
CA ILE A 7 32.02 -12.32 29.16
C ILE A 7 31.77 -13.16 27.88
N ASN A 8 30.61 -13.80 27.79
CA ASN A 8 30.16 -14.44 26.55
C ASN A 8 29.75 -13.35 25.56
N LEU A 9 30.64 -12.98 24.66
CA LEU A 9 30.34 -12.23 23.46
C LEU A 9 29.57 -13.16 22.50
N THR A 10 28.25 -13.11 22.52
CA THR A 10 27.47 -13.67 21.42
C THR A 10 27.75 -12.87 20.17
N ALA A 11 28.35 -13.49 19.15
CA ALA A 11 28.53 -12.89 17.84
C ALA A 11 27.14 -12.47 17.31
N ALA A 12 26.99 -11.20 16.96
CA ALA A 12 25.77 -10.72 16.32
C ALA A 12 25.57 -11.50 15.01
N GLU A 13 24.39 -12.06 14.82
CA GLU A 13 24.06 -12.73 13.56
C GLU A 13 24.30 -11.77 12.37
N PRO A 14 24.84 -12.29 11.24
CA PRO A 14 25.07 -11.46 10.07
C PRO A 14 23.76 -10.82 9.64
N LYS A 15 23.74 -9.49 9.63
CA LYS A 15 22.57 -8.71 9.18
C LYS A 15 22.27 -9.08 7.74
N ALA A 16 21.09 -9.60 7.46
CA ALA A 16 20.67 -9.93 6.10
C ALA A 16 20.95 -8.74 5.15
N ALA A 17 21.40 -9.02 3.94
CA ALA A 17 21.59 -7.98 2.94
C ALA A 17 20.29 -7.20 2.75
N PRO A 18 20.36 -5.86 2.58
CA PRO A 18 19.17 -5.09 2.30
C PRO A 18 18.51 -5.59 1.00
N PRO A 19 17.16 -5.54 0.91
CA PRO A 19 16.47 -5.90 -0.32
C PRO A 19 16.91 -5.00 -1.47
N ALA A 20 16.80 -5.48 -2.70
CA ALA A 20 16.98 -4.65 -3.88
C ALA A 20 15.92 -3.53 -3.87
N ARG A 21 16.38 -2.29 -4.09
CA ARG A 21 15.55 -1.08 -4.05
C ARG A 21 15.65 -0.31 -5.35
N GLU A 22 14.68 0.57 -5.60
CA GLU A 22 14.78 1.59 -6.63
C GLU A 22 15.85 2.63 -6.23
N SER A 23 16.33 3.42 -7.19
CA SER A 23 17.37 4.44 -6.91
C SER A 23 16.86 5.55 -5.98
N ILE A 24 15.56 5.80 -5.98
CA ILE A 24 14.88 6.74 -5.10
C ILE A 24 13.77 6.01 -4.37
N GLU A 25 13.91 5.91 -3.06
CA GLU A 25 12.86 5.44 -2.17
C GLU A 25 12.27 6.63 -1.42
N TRP A 26 10.95 6.70 -1.40
CA TRP A 26 10.23 7.80 -0.76
C TRP A 26 9.08 7.27 0.12
N CYS A 27 8.70 8.08 1.10
CA CYS A 27 7.56 7.83 1.97
C CYS A 27 6.89 9.16 2.30
N ASP A 28 5.58 9.25 2.08
CA ASP A 28 4.74 10.42 2.33
C ASP A 28 3.65 10.03 3.33
N ILE A 29 3.74 10.60 4.52
CA ILE A 29 2.77 10.38 5.61
C ILE A 29 2.04 11.69 5.87
N TRP A 30 0.71 11.63 5.81
CA TRP A 30 -0.15 12.77 6.12
C TRP A 30 -1.35 12.33 6.95
N ILE A 31 -1.48 12.85 8.15
CA ILE A 31 -2.61 12.59 9.04
C ILE A 31 -3.32 13.93 9.29
N SER A 32 -4.39 14.17 8.55
CA SER A 32 -5.21 15.35 8.73
C SER A 32 -6.04 15.23 10.02
N HIS A 33 -6.44 16.36 10.60
CA HIS A 33 -7.31 16.41 11.78
C HIS A 33 -6.81 15.53 12.94
N ALA A 34 -5.49 15.50 13.18
CA ALA A 34 -4.84 14.54 14.08
C ALA A 34 -5.39 14.56 15.52
N ASN A 35 -5.89 15.72 15.99
CA ASN A 35 -6.44 15.90 17.33
C ASN A 35 -7.98 15.77 17.41
N GLU A 36 -8.64 15.53 16.28
CA GLU A 36 -10.10 15.45 16.21
C GLU A 36 -10.56 13.99 16.29
N THR A 37 -11.68 13.77 17.02
CA THR A 37 -12.20 12.42 17.29
C THR A 37 -13.71 12.30 17.02
N ASN A 38 -14.34 13.34 16.47
CA ASN A 38 -15.79 13.42 16.22
C ASN A 38 -16.22 12.66 14.96
N LEU A 39 -15.29 12.24 14.10
CA LEU A 39 -15.54 11.39 12.93
C LEU A 39 -14.62 10.17 12.94
N PRO A 40 -15.02 9.06 12.28
CA PRO A 40 -14.13 7.94 12.04
C PRO A 40 -12.94 8.37 11.18
N ARG A 41 -11.84 7.63 11.30
CA ARG A 41 -10.62 7.90 10.55
C ARG A 41 -10.31 6.77 9.57
N VAL A 42 -9.98 7.15 8.34
CA VAL A 42 -9.59 6.28 7.25
C VAL A 42 -8.09 6.45 6.98
N LEU A 43 -7.39 5.35 6.71
CA LEU A 43 -6.02 5.39 6.20
C LEU A 43 -5.98 4.82 4.78
N LEU A 44 -5.44 5.60 3.85
CA LEU A 44 -5.06 5.12 2.52
C LEU A 44 -3.59 4.72 2.55
N ILE A 45 -3.27 3.46 2.24
CA ILE A 45 -1.90 2.97 2.09
C ILE A 45 -1.70 2.60 0.61
N GLY A 46 -0.65 3.12 -0.01
CA GLY A 46 -0.34 2.81 -1.41
C GLY A 46 0.94 3.47 -1.89
N ASP A 47 0.95 3.84 -3.14
CA ASP A 47 2.05 4.49 -3.84
C ASP A 47 1.65 5.89 -4.39
N SER A 48 2.28 6.34 -5.47
CA SER A 48 1.95 7.62 -6.11
C SER A 48 0.50 7.69 -6.59
N ILE A 49 -0.08 6.58 -7.03
CA ILE A 49 -1.48 6.55 -7.50
C ILE A 49 -2.42 6.84 -6.32
N ALA A 50 -2.18 6.21 -5.15
CA ALA A 50 -2.96 6.50 -3.95
C ALA A 50 -2.78 7.94 -3.47
N ARG A 51 -1.57 8.48 -3.59
CA ARG A 51 -1.29 9.89 -3.29
C ARG A 51 -2.05 10.84 -4.21
N ASP A 52 -2.15 10.50 -5.49
CA ASP A 52 -2.80 11.35 -6.49
C ASP A 52 -4.32 11.45 -6.25
N TYR A 53 -5.01 10.35 -5.94
CA TYR A 53 -6.45 10.41 -5.66
C TYR A 53 -6.81 10.80 -4.21
N TYR A 54 -5.85 10.86 -3.29
CA TYR A 54 -6.10 11.14 -1.87
C TYR A 54 -6.98 12.36 -1.63
N SER A 55 -6.66 13.52 -2.24
CA SER A 55 -7.37 14.78 -1.99
C SER A 55 -8.83 14.73 -2.43
N ASP A 56 -9.13 13.96 -3.48
CA ASP A 56 -10.49 13.82 -3.97
C ASP A 56 -11.28 12.79 -3.15
N VAL A 57 -10.65 11.74 -2.64
CA VAL A 57 -11.25 10.85 -1.63
C VAL A 57 -11.61 11.64 -0.36
N GLU A 58 -10.68 12.49 0.12
CA GLU A 58 -10.94 13.36 1.29
C GLU A 58 -12.14 14.26 1.08
N LYS A 59 -12.31 14.84 -0.12
CA LYS A 59 -13.49 15.64 -0.48
C LYS A 59 -14.79 14.82 -0.51
N HIS A 60 -14.78 13.62 -1.09
CA HIS A 60 -15.94 12.73 -1.13
C HIS A 60 -16.38 12.26 0.26
N LEU A 61 -15.44 12.11 1.19
CA LEU A 61 -15.69 11.70 2.58
C LEU A 61 -15.85 12.88 3.55
N ALA A 62 -15.89 14.14 3.06
CA ALA A 62 -16.04 15.30 3.89
C ALA A 62 -17.31 15.22 4.76
N GLY A 63 -17.16 15.46 6.07
CA GLY A 63 -18.24 15.32 7.05
C GLY A 63 -18.60 13.89 7.44
N LYS A 64 -17.99 12.86 6.82
CA LYS A 64 -18.24 11.45 7.10
C LYS A 64 -17.03 10.77 7.75
N ALA A 65 -15.81 11.13 7.36
CA ALA A 65 -14.57 10.58 7.90
C ALA A 65 -13.40 11.56 7.70
N PHE A 66 -12.40 11.46 8.58
CA PHE A 66 -11.08 12.06 8.36
C PHE A 66 -10.22 11.09 7.56
N VAL A 67 -9.52 11.58 6.55
CA VAL A 67 -8.69 10.75 5.68
C VAL A 67 -7.23 11.04 5.92
N ALA A 68 -6.45 9.99 6.14
CA ALA A 68 -4.99 10.01 6.24
C ALA A 68 -4.39 9.21 5.08
N ARG A 69 -3.09 9.42 4.81
CA ARG A 69 -2.36 8.61 3.83
C ARG A 69 -0.99 8.20 4.33
N LEU A 70 -0.56 7.04 3.90
CA LEU A 70 0.80 6.53 3.88
C LEU A 70 1.09 6.08 2.45
N CYS A 71 1.81 6.87 1.69
CA CYS A 71 2.19 6.55 0.32
C CYS A 71 3.70 6.36 0.23
N THR A 72 4.14 5.27 -0.42
CA THR A 72 5.55 4.90 -0.45
C THR A 72 5.89 4.13 -1.73
N SER A 73 7.15 4.24 -2.18
CA SER A 73 7.69 3.44 -3.28
C SER A 73 8.12 2.03 -2.87
N ARG A 74 8.00 1.68 -1.59
CA ARG A 74 8.56 0.43 -1.11
C ARG A 74 7.78 -0.79 -1.59
N PHE A 75 8.53 -1.76 -2.10
CA PHE A 75 7.98 -3.05 -2.44
C PHE A 75 7.60 -3.86 -1.19
N VAL A 76 6.63 -4.73 -1.32
CA VAL A 76 6.03 -5.50 -0.22
C VAL A 76 7.03 -6.34 0.58
N SER A 77 8.17 -6.73 0.01
CA SER A 77 9.21 -7.49 0.72
C SER A 77 10.23 -6.61 1.45
N ASP A 78 10.20 -5.27 1.28
CA ASP A 78 11.09 -4.39 2.03
C ASP A 78 10.67 -4.32 3.50
N PRO A 79 11.52 -4.73 4.45
CA PRO A 79 11.18 -4.68 5.88
C PRO A 79 10.96 -3.25 6.41
N VAL A 80 11.40 -2.22 5.68
CA VAL A 80 11.14 -0.82 6.04
C VAL A 80 9.67 -0.48 5.81
N LEU A 81 9.01 -1.03 4.80
CA LEU A 81 7.57 -0.85 4.59
C LEU A 81 6.76 -1.24 5.84
N LEU A 82 7.08 -2.39 6.44
CA LEU A 82 6.37 -2.85 7.64
C LEU A 82 6.58 -1.90 8.82
N LYS A 83 7.75 -1.26 8.92
CA LYS A 83 8.04 -0.26 9.94
C LYS A 83 7.31 1.07 9.68
N GLU A 84 7.22 1.49 8.43
CA GLU A 84 6.45 2.68 8.03
C GLU A 84 4.97 2.50 8.37
N ILE A 85 4.41 1.33 8.06
CA ILE A 85 3.02 0.98 8.40
C ILE A 85 2.81 0.97 9.92
N ALA A 86 3.66 0.27 10.68
CA ALA A 86 3.58 0.23 12.13
C ALA A 86 3.67 1.64 12.74
N LEU A 87 4.62 2.46 12.28
CA LEU A 87 4.79 3.84 12.73
C LEU A 87 3.50 4.66 12.57
N VAL A 88 2.80 4.53 11.44
CA VAL A 88 1.57 5.29 11.20
C VAL A 88 0.41 4.75 12.04
N LEU A 89 0.26 3.43 12.09
CA LEU A 89 -0.83 2.78 12.82
C LEU A 89 -0.72 2.96 14.34
N ASP A 90 0.50 3.16 14.86
CA ASP A 90 0.74 3.43 16.28
C ASP A 90 0.48 4.90 16.67
N GLN A 91 0.41 5.83 15.69
CA GLN A 91 0.18 7.25 15.96
C GLN A 91 -1.30 7.63 16.12
N ALA A 92 -2.20 6.90 15.45
CA ALA A 92 -3.62 7.22 15.43
C ALA A 92 -4.48 5.95 15.29
N LYS A 93 -5.68 6.00 15.85
CA LYS A 93 -6.67 4.95 15.63
C LYS A 93 -7.31 5.14 14.24
N PHE A 94 -7.36 4.06 13.47
CA PHE A 94 -8.05 4.00 12.18
C PHE A 94 -9.23 3.04 12.26
N ASP A 95 -10.36 3.42 11.66
CA ASP A 95 -11.59 2.61 11.61
C ASP A 95 -11.68 1.81 10.31
N VAL A 96 -11.14 2.38 9.21
CA VAL A 96 -11.03 1.71 7.91
C VAL A 96 -9.63 1.92 7.35
N ILE A 97 -9.04 0.87 6.79
CA ILE A 97 -7.77 0.91 6.08
C ILE A 97 -7.97 0.39 4.66
N HIS A 98 -7.83 1.28 3.68
CA HIS A 98 -7.82 0.96 2.27
C HIS A 98 -6.37 0.90 1.80
N PHE A 99 -5.91 -0.25 1.28
CA PHE A 99 -4.48 -0.45 1.05
C PHE A 99 -4.17 -1.23 -0.23
N ASN A 100 -3.04 -0.89 -0.82
CA ASN A 100 -2.45 -1.52 -2.00
C ASN A 100 -0.93 -1.60 -1.86
N ASN A 101 -0.33 -2.57 -2.53
CA ASN A 101 1.09 -2.61 -2.87
C ASN A 101 1.26 -3.53 -4.08
N GLY A 102 1.72 -3.01 -5.22
CA GLY A 102 1.85 -3.84 -6.43
C GLY A 102 2.48 -3.13 -7.63
N MET A 103 2.58 -1.79 -7.62
CA MET A 103 3.13 -1.02 -8.74
C MET A 103 4.65 -0.89 -8.67
N HIS A 104 5.26 -0.98 -7.51
CA HIS A 104 6.73 -0.89 -7.32
C HIS A 104 7.41 -2.26 -7.21
N GLY A 105 8.76 -2.25 -7.18
CA GLY A 105 9.56 -3.46 -6.99
C GLY A 105 9.59 -4.38 -8.21
N TRP A 106 9.75 -3.82 -9.41
CA TRP A 106 9.77 -4.58 -10.66
C TRP A 106 11.00 -5.49 -10.82
N GLN A 107 12.07 -5.24 -10.06
CA GLN A 107 13.24 -6.12 -9.95
C GLN A 107 12.99 -7.40 -9.15
N HIS A 108 11.85 -7.49 -8.45
CA HIS A 108 11.43 -8.67 -7.69
C HIS A 108 10.44 -9.52 -8.48
N SER A 109 10.47 -10.83 -8.22
CA SER A 109 9.54 -11.78 -8.84
C SER A 109 8.16 -11.76 -8.17
N GLU A 110 7.16 -12.28 -8.88
CA GLU A 110 5.81 -12.47 -8.36
C GLU A 110 5.77 -13.53 -7.24
N GLU A 111 6.75 -14.44 -7.20
CA GLU A 111 6.91 -15.40 -6.10
C GLU A 111 7.42 -14.73 -4.82
N GLU A 112 8.32 -13.75 -4.93
CA GLU A 112 8.73 -12.91 -3.79
C GLU A 112 7.54 -12.09 -3.28
N TYR A 113 6.74 -11.53 -4.18
CA TYR A 113 5.50 -10.83 -3.84
C TYR A 113 4.54 -11.73 -3.06
N ARG A 114 4.30 -12.96 -3.55
CA ARG A 114 3.44 -13.96 -2.90
C ARG A 114 3.90 -14.28 -1.47
N LYS A 115 5.20 -14.44 -1.27
CA LYS A 115 5.78 -14.77 0.04
C LYS A 115 5.69 -13.60 1.03
N ALA A 116 5.81 -12.38 0.53
CA ALA A 116 5.90 -11.18 1.37
C ALA A 116 4.51 -10.60 1.75
N LEU A 117 3.53 -10.66 0.87
CA LEU A 117 2.20 -10.04 1.10
C LEU A 117 1.53 -10.46 2.42
N PRO A 118 1.59 -11.72 2.88
CA PRO A 118 1.03 -12.11 4.18
C PRO A 118 1.63 -11.35 5.36
N ALA A 119 2.93 -10.99 5.31
CA ALA A 119 3.56 -10.23 6.39
C ALA A 119 3.04 -8.80 6.47
N LEU A 120 2.77 -8.16 5.33
CA LEU A 120 2.13 -6.84 5.27
C LEU A 120 0.75 -6.89 5.93
N ILE A 121 -0.11 -7.82 5.53
CA ILE A 121 -1.47 -7.97 6.09
C ILE A 121 -1.41 -8.25 7.60
N LYS A 122 -0.51 -9.14 8.03
CA LYS A 122 -0.29 -9.44 9.45
C LYS A 122 0.13 -8.19 10.24
N THR A 123 1.00 -7.36 9.68
CA THR A 123 1.43 -6.10 10.32
C THR A 123 0.26 -5.15 10.48
N VAL A 124 -0.56 -4.95 9.43
CA VAL A 124 -1.76 -4.12 9.52
C VAL A 124 -2.71 -4.63 10.62
N HIS A 125 -2.99 -5.92 10.64
CA HIS A 125 -3.84 -6.50 11.69
C HIS A 125 -3.26 -6.37 13.10
N ALA A 126 -1.96 -6.50 13.25
CA ALA A 126 -1.30 -6.42 14.57
C ALA A 126 -1.39 -5.01 15.17
N HIS A 127 -1.21 -3.97 14.34
CA HIS A 127 -1.20 -2.57 14.80
C HIS A 127 -2.59 -1.91 14.71
N ALA A 128 -3.52 -2.45 13.91
CA ALA A 128 -4.89 -1.94 13.81
C ALA A 128 -5.94 -3.09 13.88
N PRO A 129 -6.02 -3.85 14.99
CA PRO A 129 -6.83 -5.07 15.07
C PRO A 129 -8.34 -4.84 14.98
N LYS A 130 -8.81 -3.60 15.13
CA LYS A 130 -10.23 -3.23 15.05
C LYS A 130 -10.60 -2.55 13.74
N ALA A 131 -9.61 -2.19 12.90
CA ALA A 131 -9.86 -1.57 11.63
C ALA A 131 -10.50 -2.55 10.65
N LYS A 132 -11.46 -2.07 9.88
CA LYS A 132 -11.97 -2.80 8.72
C LYS A 132 -11.00 -2.59 7.56
N LEU A 133 -10.64 -3.67 6.89
CA LEU A 133 -9.66 -3.67 5.82
C LEU A 133 -10.33 -3.78 4.46
N ILE A 134 -9.80 -3.10 3.47
CA ILE A 134 -10.17 -3.24 2.07
C ILE A 134 -8.92 -3.11 1.20
N TRP A 135 -8.72 -4.06 0.30
CA TRP A 135 -7.58 -4.06 -0.62
C TRP A 135 -7.98 -3.42 -1.95
N ALA A 136 -7.15 -2.49 -2.45
CA ALA A 136 -7.28 -2.02 -3.83
C ALA A 136 -6.44 -2.88 -4.78
N THR A 137 -7.00 -3.26 -5.92
CA THR A 137 -6.18 -3.86 -6.99
C THR A 137 -5.22 -2.83 -7.57
N THR A 138 -4.01 -3.26 -7.93
CA THR A 138 -3.05 -2.43 -8.66
C THR A 138 -3.62 -2.12 -10.04
N THR A 139 -3.61 -0.86 -10.43
CA THR A 139 -4.18 -0.34 -11.68
C THR A 139 -3.40 -0.80 -12.92
N PRO A 140 -4.00 -0.82 -14.10
CA PRO A 140 -3.33 -1.17 -15.35
C PRO A 140 -2.36 -0.07 -15.81
N LEU A 141 -1.48 -0.43 -16.75
CA LEU A 141 -0.64 0.50 -17.49
C LEU A 141 -1.35 1.00 -18.74
N ARG A 142 -1.05 2.24 -19.18
CA ARG A 142 -1.61 2.77 -20.43
C ARG A 142 -1.19 1.95 -21.64
N ASP A 143 0.11 1.65 -21.76
CA ASP A 143 0.71 1.01 -22.93
C ASP A 143 1.01 -0.49 -22.69
N GLY A 144 0.52 -1.05 -21.59
CA GLY A 144 0.61 -2.46 -21.23
C GLY A 144 2.00 -2.94 -20.81
N LYS A 145 3.08 -2.20 -21.08
CA LYS A 145 4.46 -2.55 -20.68
C LYS A 145 5.39 -1.35 -20.68
N GLY A 146 6.53 -1.48 -20.03
CA GLY A 146 7.59 -0.48 -20.02
C GLY A 146 8.84 -0.96 -19.29
N VAL A 147 9.78 -0.05 -19.07
CA VAL A 147 11.04 -0.30 -18.36
C VAL A 147 11.24 0.79 -17.33
N THR A 148 11.59 0.42 -16.11
CA THR A 148 11.86 1.37 -15.04
C THR A 148 13.06 2.26 -15.39
N TYR A 149 13.01 3.51 -14.98
CA TYR A 149 14.02 4.51 -15.31
C TYR A 149 15.42 4.11 -14.80
N ASP A 150 15.50 3.63 -13.59
CA ASP A 150 16.76 3.41 -12.87
C ASP A 150 17.25 1.95 -12.91
N THR A 151 16.42 0.99 -12.54
CA THR A 151 16.81 -0.41 -12.44
C THR A 151 16.78 -1.15 -13.78
N LYS A 152 16.17 -0.52 -14.82
CA LYS A 152 15.91 -1.15 -16.12
C LYS A 152 15.06 -2.42 -16.04
N ALA A 153 14.37 -2.63 -14.92
CA ALA A 153 13.45 -3.74 -14.78
C ALA A 153 12.21 -3.55 -15.69
N GLU A 154 11.82 -4.60 -16.35
CA GLU A 154 10.61 -4.60 -17.17
C GLU A 154 9.37 -4.69 -16.30
N TYR A 155 8.36 -3.88 -16.62
CA TYR A 155 7.03 -3.94 -16.03
C TYR A 155 5.99 -4.16 -17.11
N SER A 156 4.92 -4.89 -16.78
CA SER A 156 3.85 -5.19 -17.74
C SER A 156 2.51 -5.43 -17.04
N ASP A 157 1.42 -5.31 -17.81
CA ASP A 157 0.07 -5.64 -17.36
C ASP A 157 -0.07 -7.12 -16.98
N GLU A 158 0.67 -8.03 -17.62
CA GLU A 158 0.69 -9.44 -17.25
C GLU A 158 1.23 -9.62 -15.82
N ARG A 159 2.28 -8.88 -15.47
CA ARG A 159 2.85 -8.90 -14.11
C ARG A 159 1.92 -8.26 -13.08
N ILE A 160 1.24 -7.16 -13.44
CA ILE A 160 0.20 -6.54 -12.61
C ILE A 160 -0.94 -7.53 -12.38
N ALA A 161 -1.46 -8.13 -13.44
CA ALA A 161 -2.53 -9.13 -13.34
C ALA A 161 -2.12 -10.34 -12.47
N ALA A 162 -0.87 -10.80 -12.60
CA ALA A 162 -0.33 -11.87 -11.78
C ALA A 162 -0.26 -11.47 -10.29
N ARG A 163 0.22 -10.26 -9.96
CA ARG A 163 0.24 -9.73 -8.59
C ARG A 163 -1.18 -9.57 -8.03
N ASN A 164 -2.12 -9.05 -8.81
CA ASN A 164 -3.52 -8.93 -8.44
C ASN A 164 -4.16 -10.31 -8.17
N ALA A 165 -3.88 -11.32 -8.99
CA ALA A 165 -4.37 -12.70 -8.78
C ALA A 165 -3.79 -13.34 -7.51
N ILE A 166 -2.49 -13.12 -7.23
CA ILE A 166 -1.84 -13.55 -5.99
C ILE A 166 -2.52 -12.90 -4.79
N ALA A 167 -2.69 -11.58 -4.83
CA ALA A 167 -3.37 -10.85 -3.77
C ALA A 167 -4.78 -11.35 -3.55
N ALA A 168 -5.59 -11.51 -4.61
CA ALA A 168 -6.96 -12.01 -4.53
C ALA A 168 -7.05 -13.37 -3.82
N THR A 169 -6.13 -14.29 -4.10
CA THR A 169 -6.08 -15.61 -3.43
C THR A 169 -5.85 -15.47 -1.92
N ILE A 170 -4.88 -14.63 -1.53
CA ILE A 170 -4.50 -14.44 -0.12
C ILE A 170 -5.62 -13.71 0.65
N LEU A 171 -6.19 -12.66 0.05
CA LEU A 171 -7.22 -11.82 0.66
C LEU A 171 -8.55 -12.56 0.83
N THR A 172 -8.94 -13.38 -0.16
CA THR A 172 -10.14 -14.23 -0.07
C THR A 172 -10.06 -15.18 1.12
N ALA A 173 -8.89 -15.81 1.34
CA ALA A 173 -8.66 -16.69 2.49
C ALA A 173 -8.78 -15.95 3.84
N GLN A 174 -8.52 -14.63 3.86
CA GLN A 174 -8.61 -13.78 5.05
C GLN A 174 -9.94 -12.98 5.12
N LYS A 175 -10.84 -13.17 4.16
CA LYS A 175 -12.14 -12.46 4.07
C LYS A 175 -11.99 -10.93 4.00
N ILE A 176 -10.90 -10.44 3.38
CA ILE A 176 -10.68 -9.02 3.14
C ILE A 176 -11.34 -8.68 1.79
N PRO A 177 -12.29 -7.73 1.75
CA PRO A 177 -12.92 -7.30 0.49
C PRO A 177 -11.91 -6.58 -0.41
N THR A 178 -12.20 -6.59 -1.71
CA THR A 178 -11.37 -5.97 -2.75
C THR A 178 -12.12 -4.85 -3.44
N ASP A 179 -11.46 -3.70 -3.57
CA ASP A 179 -11.82 -2.58 -4.43
C ASP A 179 -11.12 -2.76 -5.78
N ASP A 180 -11.85 -3.03 -6.85
CA ASP A 180 -11.30 -3.39 -8.15
C ASP A 180 -10.99 -2.16 -9.02
N LEU A 181 -9.95 -1.43 -8.68
CA LEU A 181 -9.45 -0.30 -9.45
C LEU A 181 -8.84 -0.74 -10.80
N TYR A 182 -8.33 -1.98 -10.89
CA TYR A 182 -7.78 -2.49 -12.15
C TYR A 182 -8.85 -2.54 -13.24
N THR A 183 -9.99 -3.15 -12.96
CA THR A 183 -11.10 -3.22 -13.93
C THR A 183 -11.69 -1.85 -14.23
N ALA A 184 -11.77 -0.96 -13.23
CA ALA A 184 -12.29 0.39 -13.43
C ALA A 184 -11.45 1.24 -14.40
N MET A 185 -10.13 1.01 -14.45
CA MET A 185 -9.19 1.78 -15.29
C MET A 185 -8.81 1.05 -16.58
N ARG A 186 -9.05 -0.26 -16.66
CA ARG A 186 -8.65 -1.08 -17.82
C ARG A 186 -9.42 -0.68 -19.08
N GLY A 187 -8.68 -0.52 -20.18
CA GLY A 187 -9.27 -0.17 -21.50
C GLY A 187 -9.53 1.32 -21.68
N HIS A 188 -9.05 2.16 -20.77
CA HIS A 188 -9.21 3.60 -20.78
C HIS A 188 -7.85 4.33 -20.86
N PRO A 189 -7.10 4.19 -21.98
CA PRO A 189 -5.81 4.87 -22.13
C PRO A 189 -5.93 6.39 -22.04
N GLU A 190 -7.11 6.95 -22.36
CA GLU A 190 -7.43 8.37 -22.27
C GLU A 190 -7.46 8.91 -20.83
N TYR A 191 -7.53 8.06 -19.81
CA TYR A 191 -7.49 8.46 -18.42
C TYR A 191 -6.07 8.57 -17.86
N HIS A 192 -5.05 8.19 -18.62
CA HIS A 192 -3.67 8.25 -18.18
C HIS A 192 -3.00 9.58 -18.55
N SER A 193 -2.10 10.06 -17.66
CA SER A 193 -1.20 11.19 -17.92
C SER A 193 0.15 10.71 -18.47
N ASP A 194 0.62 9.56 -18.02
CA ASP A 194 1.79 8.84 -18.55
C ASP A 194 1.49 7.34 -18.62
N ASN A 195 2.50 6.46 -18.63
CA ASN A 195 2.26 5.02 -18.72
C ASN A 195 1.72 4.40 -17.42
N VAL A 196 1.91 5.05 -16.28
CA VAL A 196 1.57 4.53 -14.93
C VAL A 196 0.49 5.38 -14.27
N HIS A 197 0.63 6.72 -14.33
CA HIS A 197 -0.21 7.66 -13.61
C HIS A 197 -1.43 8.10 -14.43
N PHE A 198 -2.41 8.63 -13.72
CA PHE A 198 -3.70 9.04 -14.27
C PHE A 198 -3.81 10.56 -14.37
N ASN A 199 -4.56 11.03 -15.36
CA ASN A 199 -4.94 12.43 -15.48
C ASN A 199 -6.10 12.77 -14.52
N GLY A 200 -6.51 14.04 -14.47
CA GLY A 200 -7.55 14.50 -13.55
C GLY A 200 -8.87 13.72 -13.67
N GLN A 201 -9.24 13.24 -14.86
CA GLN A 201 -10.46 12.44 -15.04
C GLN A 201 -10.31 11.03 -14.45
N GLY A 202 -9.17 10.36 -14.71
CA GLY A 202 -8.88 9.05 -14.14
C GLY A 202 -8.77 9.10 -12.60
N ILE A 203 -8.15 10.16 -12.06
CA ILE A 203 -8.07 10.41 -10.61
C ILE A 203 -9.47 10.54 -9.99
N GLN A 204 -10.36 11.31 -10.61
CA GLN A 204 -11.72 11.50 -10.12
C GLN A 204 -12.53 10.20 -10.09
N ILE A 205 -12.41 9.36 -11.12
CA ILE A 205 -13.07 8.05 -11.19
C ILE A 205 -12.58 7.13 -10.06
N GLN A 206 -11.26 7.04 -9.89
CA GLN A 206 -10.65 6.25 -8.81
C GLN A 206 -11.10 6.75 -7.44
N ALA A 207 -11.04 8.07 -7.20
CA ALA A 207 -11.42 8.67 -5.94
C ALA A 207 -12.87 8.40 -5.57
N ALA A 208 -13.79 8.51 -6.53
CA ALA A 208 -15.22 8.23 -6.32
C ALA A 208 -15.43 6.75 -5.96
N GLN A 209 -14.78 5.82 -6.64
CA GLN A 209 -14.88 4.39 -6.35
C GLN A 209 -14.31 4.07 -4.97
N VAL A 210 -13.10 4.53 -4.65
CA VAL A 210 -12.45 4.34 -3.35
C VAL A 210 -13.32 4.88 -2.22
N ALA A 211 -13.87 6.09 -2.35
CA ALA A 211 -14.75 6.67 -1.35
C ALA A 211 -16.02 5.84 -1.15
N ASN A 212 -16.66 5.37 -2.23
CA ASN A 212 -17.84 4.52 -2.16
C ASN A 212 -17.56 3.19 -1.45
N GLU A 213 -16.44 2.55 -1.72
CA GLU A 213 -16.06 1.29 -1.07
C GLU A 213 -15.75 1.51 0.43
N ILE A 214 -15.09 2.60 0.77
CA ILE A 214 -14.83 2.99 2.16
C ILE A 214 -16.13 3.26 2.92
N GLU A 215 -17.08 4.00 2.33
CA GLU A 215 -18.36 4.35 2.99
C GLU A 215 -19.16 3.12 3.43
N LYS A 216 -19.10 2.00 2.68
CA LYS A 216 -19.75 0.73 3.06
C LYS A 216 -19.20 0.14 4.37
N LEU A 217 -17.99 0.53 4.75
CA LEU A 217 -17.28 0.02 5.91
C LEU A 217 -17.23 1.00 7.09
N LEU A 218 -17.62 2.27 6.91
CA LEU A 218 -17.63 3.23 8.02
C LEU A 218 -18.55 2.76 9.15
N PRO A 219 -18.22 3.08 10.42
CA PRO A 219 -19.14 2.88 11.53
C PRO A 219 -20.43 3.69 11.30
N ARG A 220 -21.55 3.06 11.63
CA ARG A 220 -22.87 3.74 11.61
C ARG A 220 -23.09 4.50 12.89
#